data_b41d02e0309d200501de86adefcf36da
#
_entry.id   b41d02e0309d200501de86adefcf36da
#
_cell.length_a   1.000
_cell.length_b   1.000
_cell.length_c   1.000
_cell.angle_alpha   90.00
_cell.angle_beta   90.00
_cell.angle_gamma   90.00
#
_symmetry.space_group_name_H-M   'P 1'
#
loop_
_entity.id
_entity.type
_entity.pdbx_description
1 polymer ?
#
loop_
_entity_poly.entity_id
_entity_poly.type
_entity_poly.pdbx_seq_one_letter_code
_entity_poly.pdbx_strand_id
1 'polypeptide(L)'
;MPGNHHQPRKLSAFDHLILACDKATFFLTPNRQPYVQFNGTAAPLYSEQFRGWLLTRIEAFGLAWPSATTLGRLLRHHDNILHTYESQVIPVHTRIAAKNQTLLVDLQSIDPQTSDNQVIEITKDRWRITSDHPILFRRPESNLPIPTPAITKATITQYLMRAFSTTQPIAETLANWLALSMIPAVTQPILVITGSARIEAARLLRNIIDPVIHPLLPMPTTENQLGQMAQCNSVLAFDASPYISEKRKAALTRIRRGVPVRVREINKSRTLYETIHRPIVIAADAPIEIEHNQINVEINHCHQAPLNELLTALLNHVVEVLRYLEAPTQAWQSESLAVPAIAAPSAQPNKPFT
;
A
#
# COMPACT_ATOMS: atom_id res chain seq x y z
N MET A 1 -31.62 28.01 54.31
CA MET A 1 -31.15 26.90 53.48
C MET A 1 -29.88 27.34 52.77
N PRO A 2 -28.71 26.77 53.08
CA PRO A 2 -27.47 27.16 52.36
C PRO A 2 -27.43 26.46 51.01
N GLY A 3 -27.32 27.25 49.94
CA GLY A 3 -27.21 26.76 48.57
C GLY A 3 -25.91 26.00 48.37
N ASN A 4 -26.06 24.75 47.93
CA ASN A 4 -24.94 23.94 47.47
C ASN A 4 -24.33 24.58 46.19
N HIS A 5 -23.31 25.39 46.36
CA HIS A 5 -22.44 25.82 45.27
C HIS A 5 -21.61 24.60 44.82
N HIS A 6 -22.10 23.87 43.82
CA HIS A 6 -21.28 22.92 43.11
C HIS A 6 -20.11 23.67 42.46
N GLN A 7 -18.95 23.68 43.10
CA GLN A 7 -17.73 24.10 42.45
C GLN A 7 -17.50 23.17 41.25
N PRO A 8 -17.28 23.68 40.03
CA PRO A 8 -16.99 22.85 38.88
C PRO A 8 -15.75 21.99 39.19
N ARG A 9 -15.90 20.68 39.04
CA ARG A 9 -14.82 19.72 39.30
C ARG A 9 -13.64 20.03 38.38
N LYS A 10 -12.49 20.34 38.95
CA LYS A 10 -11.25 20.60 38.21
C LYS A 10 -10.89 19.33 37.43
N LEU A 11 -10.85 19.40 36.10
CA LEU A 11 -10.53 18.28 35.24
C LEU A 11 -9.12 17.75 35.55
N SER A 12 -8.98 16.45 35.62
CA SER A 12 -7.67 15.79 35.75
C SER A 12 -6.88 15.86 34.42
N ALA A 13 -5.57 15.67 34.47
CA ALA A 13 -4.75 15.56 33.26
C ALA A 13 -5.25 14.45 32.33
N PHE A 14 -5.85 13.40 32.85
CA PHE A 14 -6.45 12.33 32.06
C PHE A 14 -7.75 12.75 31.35
N ASP A 15 -8.60 13.53 32.04
CA ASP A 15 -9.84 14.07 31.45
C ASP A 15 -9.50 15.04 30.28
N HIS A 16 -8.45 15.83 30.42
CA HIS A 16 -7.96 16.70 29.33
C HIS A 16 -7.48 15.88 28.11
N LEU A 17 -6.84 14.71 28.32
CA LEU A 17 -6.43 13.83 27.24
C LEU A 17 -7.64 13.20 26.53
N ILE A 18 -8.67 12.81 27.26
CA ILE A 18 -9.93 12.32 26.64
C ILE A 18 -10.55 13.43 25.79
N LEU A 19 -10.61 14.66 26.27
CA LEU A 19 -11.12 15.80 25.50
C LEU A 19 -10.26 16.10 24.27
N ALA A 20 -8.94 15.92 24.33
CA ALA A 20 -8.07 16.07 23.16
C ALA A 20 -8.35 15.04 22.06
N CYS A 21 -9.00 13.92 22.38
CA CYS A 21 -9.43 12.89 21.45
C CYS A 21 -10.80 13.15 20.82
N ASP A 22 -11.48 14.26 21.06
CA ASP A 22 -12.85 14.57 20.61
C ASP A 22 -13.04 14.50 19.09
N LYS A 23 -11.97 14.76 18.31
CA LYS A 23 -11.93 14.69 16.85
C LYS A 23 -11.34 13.40 16.31
N ALA A 24 -11.14 12.41 17.15
CA ALA A 24 -10.66 11.11 16.78
C ALA A 24 -11.77 10.06 16.87
N THR A 25 -11.87 9.20 15.87
CA THR A 25 -12.79 8.05 15.88
C THR A 25 -12.00 6.78 16.06
N PHE A 26 -12.31 6.03 17.11
CA PHE A 26 -11.66 4.77 17.43
C PHE A 26 -12.48 3.60 16.90
N PHE A 27 -11.82 2.61 16.31
CA PHE A 27 -12.47 1.44 15.71
C PHE A 27 -11.53 0.22 15.67
N LEU A 28 -12.08 -0.93 15.32
CA LEU A 28 -11.31 -2.15 15.06
C LEU A 28 -11.21 -2.40 13.55
N THR A 29 -10.07 -2.92 13.10
CA THR A 29 -9.98 -3.50 11.77
C THR A 29 -10.63 -4.90 11.73
N PRO A 30 -10.89 -5.51 10.55
CA PRO A 30 -11.37 -6.88 10.44
C PRO A 30 -10.51 -7.89 11.21
N ASN A 31 -9.21 -7.65 11.30
CA ASN A 31 -8.26 -8.47 12.09
C ASN A 31 -8.25 -8.10 13.59
N ARG A 32 -9.25 -7.32 14.04
CA ARG A 32 -9.41 -6.86 15.43
C ARG A 32 -8.21 -6.06 15.96
N GLN A 33 -7.47 -5.38 15.10
CA GLN A 33 -6.45 -4.42 15.50
C GLN A 33 -7.10 -3.07 15.86
N PRO A 34 -6.73 -2.44 16.98
CA PRO A 34 -7.23 -1.12 17.34
C PRO A 34 -6.62 -0.04 16.46
N TYR A 35 -7.47 0.72 15.83
CA TYR A 35 -7.13 1.85 14.97
C TYR A 35 -7.83 3.13 15.42
N VAL A 36 -7.32 4.23 14.94
CA VAL A 36 -7.90 5.56 15.14
C VAL A 36 -7.90 6.32 13.83
N GLN A 37 -9.01 6.99 13.56
CA GLN A 37 -9.13 7.96 12.45
C GLN A 37 -9.01 9.37 12.98
N PHE A 38 -8.17 10.18 12.36
CA PHE A 38 -7.99 11.61 12.63
C PHE A 38 -7.49 12.30 11.35
N ASN A 39 -7.88 13.55 11.15
CA ASN A 39 -7.52 14.32 9.94
C ASN A 39 -7.73 13.55 8.61
N GLY A 40 -8.82 12.78 8.52
CA GLY A 40 -9.14 11.99 7.32
C GLY A 40 -8.23 10.80 7.03
N THR A 41 -7.27 10.48 7.91
CA THR A 41 -6.37 9.31 7.79
C THR A 41 -6.63 8.32 8.92
N ALA A 42 -6.22 7.07 8.73
CA ALA A 42 -6.28 6.04 9.75
C ALA A 42 -4.88 5.58 10.16
N ALA A 43 -4.68 5.36 11.45
CA ALA A 43 -3.41 4.85 11.99
C ALA A 43 -3.65 3.81 13.09
N PRO A 44 -2.73 2.88 13.34
CA PRO A 44 -2.79 2.03 14.51
C PRO A 44 -2.83 2.87 15.79
N LEU A 45 -3.63 2.46 16.77
CA LEU A 45 -3.81 3.18 18.04
C LEU A 45 -2.48 3.47 18.76
N TYR A 46 -1.51 2.57 18.66
CA TYR A 46 -0.20 2.69 19.30
C TYR A 46 0.90 3.28 18.39
N SER A 47 0.51 3.89 17.25
CA SER A 47 1.48 4.50 16.32
C SER A 47 2.04 5.80 16.83
N GLU A 48 3.27 6.14 16.43
CA GLU A 48 3.87 7.45 16.68
C GLU A 48 3.10 8.56 15.95
N GLN A 49 2.49 8.26 14.80
CA GLN A 49 1.66 9.21 14.06
C GLN A 49 0.46 9.71 14.87
N PHE A 50 -0.29 8.81 15.51
CA PHE A 50 -1.40 9.19 16.39
C PHE A 50 -0.89 9.90 17.65
N ARG A 51 0.20 9.42 18.21
CA ARG A 51 0.83 10.07 19.37
C ARG A 51 1.23 11.50 19.07
N GLY A 52 1.91 11.75 17.94
CA GLY A 52 2.30 13.10 17.50
C GLY A 52 1.11 14.02 17.31
N TRP A 53 0.06 13.54 16.62
CA TRP A 53 -1.18 14.29 16.46
C TRP A 53 -1.82 14.65 17.81
N LEU A 54 -1.90 13.71 18.73
CA LEU A 54 -2.48 13.95 20.05
C LEU A 54 -1.67 14.99 20.85
N LEU A 55 -0.34 14.91 20.82
CA LEU A 55 0.52 15.89 21.49
C LEU A 55 0.35 17.29 20.91
N THR A 56 0.25 17.44 19.60
CA THR A 56 -0.03 18.72 18.94
C THR A 56 -1.39 19.32 19.40
N ARG A 57 -2.40 18.47 19.56
CA ARG A 57 -3.71 18.94 20.07
C ARG A 57 -3.65 19.37 21.53
N ILE A 58 -2.94 18.62 22.37
CA ILE A 58 -2.73 18.97 23.78
C ILE A 58 -2.06 20.33 23.90
N GLU A 59 -1.03 20.57 23.09
CA GLU A 59 -0.34 21.86 23.02
C GLU A 59 -1.26 22.99 22.54
N ALA A 60 -2.09 22.74 21.53
CA ALA A 60 -3.08 23.70 21.06
C ALA A 60 -4.13 24.09 22.12
N PHE A 61 -4.41 23.21 23.10
CA PHE A 61 -5.24 23.53 24.26
C PHE A 61 -4.46 24.27 25.38
N GLY A 62 -3.17 24.57 25.21
CA GLY A 62 -2.32 25.19 26.22
C GLY A 62 -2.04 24.28 27.44
N LEU A 63 -2.13 22.96 27.26
CA LEU A 63 -1.93 22.00 28.32
C LEU A 63 -0.47 21.48 28.32
N ALA A 64 0.02 21.13 29.51
CA ALA A 64 1.33 20.48 29.63
C ALA A 64 1.35 19.08 29.01
N TRP A 65 2.45 18.70 28.42
CA TRP A 65 2.62 17.37 27.84
C TRP A 65 2.46 16.28 28.90
N PRO A 66 1.68 15.23 28.61
CA PRO A 66 1.46 14.15 29.54
C PRO A 66 2.72 13.31 29.70
N SER A 67 2.87 12.69 30.87
CA SER A 67 3.91 11.66 31.03
C SER A 67 3.63 10.47 30.13
N ALA A 68 4.70 9.72 29.77
CA ALA A 68 4.57 8.47 29.00
C ALA A 68 3.60 7.47 29.67
N THR A 69 3.57 7.42 31.01
CA THR A 69 2.65 6.59 31.79
C THR A 69 1.20 7.01 31.58
N THR A 70 0.91 8.33 31.63
CA THR A 70 -0.45 8.87 31.45
C THR A 70 -0.94 8.62 30.03
N LEU A 71 -0.08 8.84 29.02
CA LEU A 71 -0.39 8.55 27.64
C LEU A 71 -0.64 7.05 27.42
N GLY A 72 0.23 6.19 27.95
CA GLY A 72 0.04 4.72 27.87
C GLY A 72 -1.25 4.25 28.56
N ARG A 73 -1.71 4.94 29.63
CA ARG A 73 -3.01 4.65 30.26
C ARG A 73 -4.18 5.04 29.37
N LEU A 74 -4.11 6.17 28.65
CA LEU A 74 -5.12 6.58 27.69
C LEU A 74 -5.25 5.57 26.54
N LEU A 75 -4.13 5.17 25.94
CA LEU A 75 -4.15 4.22 24.83
C LEU A 75 -4.74 2.86 25.25
N ARG A 76 -4.35 2.36 26.43
CA ARG A 76 -4.95 1.12 27.00
C ARG A 76 -6.44 1.27 27.33
N HIS A 77 -6.87 2.46 27.77
CA HIS A 77 -8.28 2.72 28.03
C HIS A 77 -9.11 2.57 26.74
N HIS A 78 -8.70 3.22 25.65
CA HIS A 78 -9.38 3.09 24.36
C HIS A 78 -9.30 1.66 23.78
N ASP A 79 -8.16 1.00 23.88
CA ASP A 79 -7.99 -0.40 23.47
C ASP A 79 -8.97 -1.33 24.20
N ASN A 80 -9.11 -1.18 25.53
CA ASN A 80 -10.05 -1.96 26.32
C ASN A 80 -11.50 -1.68 25.93
N ILE A 81 -11.87 -0.42 25.73
CA ILE A 81 -13.23 -0.05 25.28
C ILE A 81 -13.54 -0.75 23.95
N LEU A 82 -12.64 -0.66 22.97
CA LEU A 82 -12.82 -1.25 21.64
C LEU A 82 -13.02 -2.79 21.68
N HIS A 83 -12.40 -3.47 22.64
CA HIS A 83 -12.50 -4.91 22.75
C HIS A 83 -13.63 -5.37 23.68
N THR A 84 -14.12 -4.51 24.57
CA THR A 84 -15.16 -4.86 25.57
C THR A 84 -16.57 -4.55 25.04
N TYR A 85 -16.73 -3.47 24.30
CA TYR A 85 -18.02 -3.05 23.77
C TYR A 85 -18.13 -3.39 22.28
N GLU A 86 -19.36 -3.36 21.74
CA GLU A 86 -19.60 -3.50 20.32
C GLU A 86 -19.00 -2.29 19.57
N SER A 87 -17.88 -2.51 18.93
CA SER A 87 -17.13 -1.47 18.21
C SER A 87 -17.30 -1.65 16.72
N GLN A 88 -17.28 -0.53 15.99
CA GLN A 88 -17.27 -0.55 14.54
C GLN A 88 -16.05 -1.33 14.04
N VAL A 89 -16.27 -2.16 13.00
CA VAL A 89 -15.21 -2.86 12.29
C VAL A 89 -15.07 -2.25 10.92
N ILE A 90 -13.94 -1.57 10.67
CA ILE A 90 -13.70 -0.82 9.45
C ILE A 90 -12.41 -1.30 8.79
N PRO A 91 -12.44 -1.71 7.51
CA PRO A 91 -11.24 -2.05 6.78
C PRO A 91 -10.37 -0.80 6.53
N VAL A 92 -9.06 -0.97 6.68
CA VAL A 92 -8.07 0.07 6.40
C VAL A 92 -7.14 -0.42 5.31
N HIS A 93 -6.92 0.42 4.32
CA HIS A 93 -6.10 0.09 3.15
C HIS A 93 -4.79 0.88 3.13
N THR A 94 -3.79 0.34 2.46
CA THR A 94 -2.54 1.04 2.21
C THR A 94 -2.48 1.39 0.74
N ARG A 95 -2.47 2.68 0.40
CA ARG A 95 -2.36 3.25 -0.96
C ARG A 95 -3.50 2.88 -1.92
N ILE A 96 -3.86 1.61 -2.06
CA ILE A 96 -4.83 1.12 -3.04
C ILE A 96 -5.93 0.32 -2.34
N ALA A 97 -7.17 0.59 -2.70
CA ALA A 97 -8.35 -0.15 -2.25
C ALA A 97 -9.24 -0.52 -3.44
N ALA A 98 -10.03 -1.56 -3.28
CA ALA A 98 -11.10 -1.89 -4.22
C ALA A 98 -12.43 -1.96 -3.48
N LYS A 99 -13.47 -1.37 -4.05
CA LYS A 99 -14.83 -1.42 -3.53
C LYS A 99 -15.84 -1.31 -4.70
N ASN A 100 -16.77 -2.24 -4.78
CA ASN A 100 -17.84 -2.21 -5.79
C ASN A 100 -17.31 -2.01 -7.23
N GLN A 101 -16.31 -2.79 -7.64
CA GLN A 101 -15.67 -2.71 -8.98
C GLN A 101 -14.97 -1.37 -9.27
N THR A 102 -14.74 -0.58 -8.26
CA THR A 102 -14.00 0.68 -8.34
C THR A 102 -12.69 0.54 -7.59
N LEU A 103 -11.59 0.95 -8.22
CA LEU A 103 -10.30 1.09 -7.56
C LEU A 103 -10.18 2.51 -7.03
N LEU A 104 -9.61 2.64 -5.85
CA LEU A 104 -9.32 3.92 -5.21
C LEU A 104 -7.84 3.96 -4.85
N VAL A 105 -7.14 4.98 -5.32
CA VAL A 105 -5.71 5.18 -5.06
C VAL A 105 -5.53 6.45 -4.26
N ASP A 106 -4.98 6.35 -3.06
CA ASP A 106 -4.71 7.49 -2.17
C ASP A 106 -3.57 8.35 -2.72
N LEU A 107 -3.89 9.59 -3.11
CA LEU A 107 -2.90 10.56 -3.58
C LEU A 107 -2.02 11.11 -2.44
N GLN A 108 -2.47 10.99 -1.19
CA GLN A 108 -1.89 11.68 -0.02
C GLN A 108 -1.84 13.21 -0.20
N SER A 109 -2.71 13.75 -1.02
CA SER A 109 -2.97 15.18 -1.17
C SER A 109 -4.29 15.56 -0.51
N ILE A 110 -4.41 16.82 -0.18
CA ILE A 110 -5.62 17.41 0.41
C ILE A 110 -6.23 18.35 -0.62
N ASP A 111 -7.53 18.28 -0.80
CA ASP A 111 -8.26 19.22 -1.61
C ASP A 111 -8.18 20.62 -0.97
N PRO A 112 -7.64 21.64 -1.65
CA PRO A 112 -7.50 22.96 -1.09
C PRO A 112 -8.84 23.65 -0.80
N GLN A 113 -9.94 23.19 -1.41
CA GLN A 113 -11.27 23.79 -1.23
C GLN A 113 -12.04 23.15 -0.07
N THR A 114 -11.99 21.81 0.06
CA THR A 114 -12.77 21.08 1.06
C THR A 114 -11.94 20.64 2.25
N SER A 115 -10.62 20.69 2.16
CA SER A 115 -9.68 20.11 3.12
C SER A 115 -9.80 18.59 3.26
N ASP A 116 -10.46 17.93 2.32
CA ASP A 116 -10.63 16.49 2.29
C ASP A 116 -9.47 15.77 1.56
N ASN A 117 -9.26 14.51 1.89
CA ASN A 117 -8.25 13.69 1.22
C ASN A 117 -8.66 13.37 -0.21
N GLN A 118 -7.74 13.53 -1.14
CA GLN A 118 -7.97 13.21 -2.55
C GLN A 118 -7.54 11.79 -2.89
N VAL A 119 -8.35 11.14 -3.71
CA VAL A 119 -8.05 9.83 -4.30
C VAL A 119 -8.25 9.87 -5.82
N ILE A 120 -7.57 8.96 -6.52
CA ILE A 120 -7.91 8.64 -7.90
C ILE A 120 -8.92 7.50 -7.85
N GLU A 121 -10.11 7.76 -8.34
CA GLU A 121 -11.15 6.77 -8.56
C GLU A 121 -11.00 6.21 -9.98
N ILE A 122 -10.88 4.89 -10.13
CA ILE A 122 -10.70 4.20 -11.42
C ILE A 122 -11.82 3.19 -11.58
N THR A 123 -12.56 3.32 -12.65
CA THR A 123 -13.57 2.38 -13.10
C THR A 123 -13.19 1.81 -14.47
N LYS A 124 -13.94 0.86 -14.98
CA LYS A 124 -13.77 0.36 -16.36
C LYS A 124 -13.98 1.40 -17.45
N ASP A 125 -14.69 2.49 -17.14
CA ASP A 125 -15.02 3.51 -18.13
C ASP A 125 -14.02 4.65 -18.15
N ARG A 126 -13.55 5.04 -16.97
CA ARG A 126 -12.65 6.21 -16.79
C ARG A 126 -11.98 6.22 -15.43
N TRP A 127 -11.04 7.13 -15.26
CA TRP A 127 -10.55 7.55 -13.96
C TRP A 127 -10.79 9.05 -13.72
N ARG A 128 -10.84 9.45 -12.45
CA ARG A 128 -10.97 10.85 -12.01
C ARG A 128 -10.36 11.05 -10.62
N ILE A 129 -10.02 12.28 -10.29
CA ILE A 129 -9.66 12.66 -8.91
C ILE A 129 -10.94 13.09 -8.20
N THR A 130 -11.12 12.61 -6.97
CA THR A 130 -12.28 12.93 -6.12
C THR A 130 -11.89 12.94 -4.65
N SER A 131 -12.59 13.73 -3.85
CA SER A 131 -12.50 13.70 -2.38
C SER A 131 -13.67 12.94 -1.74
N ASP A 132 -14.71 12.64 -2.52
CA ASP A 132 -15.87 11.87 -2.05
C ASP A 132 -15.60 10.37 -2.15
N HIS A 133 -15.16 9.79 -1.03
CA HIS A 133 -14.92 8.35 -0.92
C HIS A 133 -15.09 7.84 0.50
N PRO A 134 -15.67 6.62 0.68
CA PRO A 134 -15.94 6.05 2.00
C PRO A 134 -14.79 5.19 2.54
N ILE A 135 -13.60 5.25 1.94
CA ILE A 135 -12.47 4.36 2.26
C ILE A 135 -11.50 5.06 3.20
N LEU A 136 -11.04 4.33 4.21
CA LEU A 136 -9.98 4.78 5.10
C LEU A 136 -8.62 4.25 4.62
N PHE A 137 -7.68 5.18 4.48
CA PHE A 137 -6.31 4.87 4.13
C PHE A 137 -5.37 5.08 5.32
N ARG A 138 -4.47 4.13 5.50
CA ARG A 138 -3.29 4.27 6.33
C ARG A 138 -2.19 4.93 5.51
N ARG A 139 -1.52 5.91 6.10
CA ARG A 139 -0.41 6.64 5.48
C ARG A 139 0.84 6.46 6.34
N PRO A 140 1.65 5.41 6.12
CA PRO A 140 2.94 5.26 6.79
C PRO A 140 3.83 6.48 6.52
N GLU A 141 4.67 6.84 7.48
CA GLU A 141 5.57 8.00 7.37
C GLU A 141 6.56 7.91 6.20
N SER A 142 6.88 6.69 5.78
CA SER A 142 7.72 6.45 4.61
C SER A 142 7.05 6.75 3.27
N ASN A 143 5.73 6.90 3.24
CA ASN A 143 4.99 7.12 2.00
C ASN A 143 5.09 8.57 1.56
N LEU A 144 5.25 8.76 0.26
CA LEU A 144 5.26 10.07 -0.40
C LEU A 144 3.96 10.30 -1.16
N PRO A 145 3.53 11.55 -1.35
CA PRO A 145 2.41 11.87 -2.23
C PRO A 145 2.64 11.34 -3.65
N ILE A 146 1.57 10.85 -4.26
CA ILE A 146 1.58 10.52 -5.70
C ILE A 146 1.53 11.84 -6.48
N PRO A 147 2.35 12.01 -7.54
CA PRO A 147 2.26 13.18 -8.39
C PRO A 147 0.87 13.33 -9.00
N THR A 148 0.37 14.56 -9.09
CA THR A 148 -0.89 14.81 -9.79
C THR A 148 -0.77 14.37 -11.25
N PRO A 149 -1.69 13.53 -11.78
CA PRO A 149 -1.67 13.10 -13.17
C PRO A 149 -1.65 14.27 -14.14
N ALA A 150 -0.81 14.21 -15.16
CA ALA A 150 -0.71 15.22 -16.22
C ALA A 150 -1.25 14.68 -17.55
N ILE A 151 -1.76 15.57 -18.38
CA ILE A 151 -2.30 15.19 -19.70
C ILE A 151 -1.17 14.60 -20.55
N THR A 152 -1.40 13.41 -21.11
CA THR A 152 -0.49 12.78 -22.06
C THR A 152 -1.27 12.04 -23.15
N LYS A 153 -0.64 11.95 -24.36
CA LYS A 153 -1.13 11.12 -25.48
C LYS A 153 -0.33 9.83 -25.62
N ALA A 154 0.82 9.74 -24.97
CA ALA A 154 1.66 8.55 -25.04
C ALA A 154 1.09 7.42 -24.16
N THR A 155 1.22 6.18 -24.62
CA THR A 155 0.85 4.99 -23.86
C THR A 155 1.93 4.67 -22.83
N ILE A 156 1.56 3.90 -21.79
CA ILE A 156 2.52 3.42 -20.79
C ILE A 156 3.64 2.60 -21.44
N THR A 157 3.33 1.78 -22.43
CA THR A 157 4.32 1.02 -23.20
C THR A 157 5.35 1.93 -23.86
N GLN A 158 4.91 3.02 -24.52
CA GLN A 158 5.81 3.98 -25.15
C GLN A 158 6.74 4.68 -24.14
N TYR A 159 6.24 5.00 -22.95
CA TYR A 159 7.06 5.56 -21.87
C TYR A 159 8.10 4.57 -21.38
N LEU A 160 7.70 3.31 -21.14
CA LEU A 160 8.61 2.26 -20.66
C LEU A 160 9.66 1.90 -21.70
N MET A 161 9.30 1.86 -23.00
CA MET A 161 10.29 1.68 -24.08
C MET A 161 11.37 2.76 -24.06
N ARG A 162 10.99 4.02 -23.89
CA ARG A 162 11.93 5.14 -23.81
C ARG A 162 12.74 5.12 -22.52
N ALA A 163 12.07 4.93 -21.38
CA ALA A 163 12.72 4.93 -20.07
C ALA A 163 13.77 3.82 -19.94
N PHE A 164 13.50 2.65 -20.50
CA PHE A 164 14.39 1.50 -20.37
C PHE A 164 15.18 1.16 -21.63
N SER A 165 15.02 1.92 -22.72
CA SER A 165 15.62 1.62 -24.04
C SER A 165 15.37 0.15 -24.44
N THR A 166 14.14 -0.33 -24.22
CA THR A 166 13.78 -1.73 -24.36
C THR A 166 12.84 -1.99 -25.53
N THR A 167 12.60 -3.26 -25.84
CA THR A 167 11.69 -3.68 -26.91
C THR A 167 10.23 -3.56 -26.50
N GLN A 168 9.34 -3.45 -27.49
CA GLN A 168 7.90 -3.37 -27.25
C GLN A 168 7.36 -4.56 -26.43
N PRO A 169 7.69 -5.84 -26.66
CA PRO A 169 7.18 -6.95 -25.85
C PRO A 169 7.56 -6.87 -24.37
N ILE A 170 8.78 -6.43 -24.06
CA ILE A 170 9.23 -6.23 -22.69
C ILE A 170 8.46 -5.09 -22.05
N ALA A 171 8.30 -3.96 -22.74
CA ALA A 171 7.54 -2.82 -22.25
C ALA A 171 6.06 -3.14 -22.02
N GLU A 172 5.43 -3.93 -22.90
CA GLU A 172 4.05 -4.42 -22.72
C GLU A 172 3.94 -5.33 -21.48
N THR A 173 4.90 -6.23 -21.29
CA THR A 173 4.96 -7.08 -20.10
C THR A 173 5.03 -6.27 -18.83
N LEU A 174 5.88 -5.24 -18.78
CA LEU A 174 6.02 -4.33 -17.65
C LEU A 174 4.76 -3.46 -17.45
N ALA A 175 4.14 -2.97 -18.53
CA ALA A 175 2.89 -2.21 -18.49
C ALA A 175 1.75 -3.03 -17.88
N ASN A 176 1.60 -4.28 -18.31
CA ASN A 176 0.61 -5.20 -17.77
C ASN A 176 0.89 -5.54 -16.31
N TRP A 177 2.17 -5.77 -15.95
CA TRP A 177 2.56 -6.01 -14.57
C TRP A 177 2.20 -4.80 -13.66
N LEU A 178 2.48 -3.57 -14.11
CA LEU A 178 2.11 -2.35 -13.39
C LEU A 178 0.60 -2.22 -13.23
N ALA A 179 -0.17 -2.41 -14.30
CA ALA A 179 -1.63 -2.32 -14.26
C ALA A 179 -2.25 -3.34 -13.29
N LEU A 180 -1.82 -4.60 -13.37
CA LEU A 180 -2.27 -5.65 -12.46
C LEU A 180 -1.85 -5.37 -11.01
N SER A 181 -0.71 -4.70 -10.80
CA SER A 181 -0.24 -4.29 -9.47
C SER A 181 -1.16 -3.27 -8.79
N MET A 182 -1.98 -2.57 -9.56
CA MET A 182 -2.99 -1.65 -9.04
C MET A 182 -4.33 -2.33 -8.71
N ILE A 183 -4.49 -3.62 -8.99
CA ILE A 183 -5.74 -4.35 -8.76
C ILE A 183 -5.57 -5.25 -7.53
N PRO A 184 -6.13 -4.91 -6.36
CA PRO A 184 -6.05 -5.75 -5.17
C PRO A 184 -6.62 -7.14 -5.41
N ALA A 185 -6.06 -8.15 -4.74
CA ALA A 185 -6.44 -9.55 -4.83
C ALA A 185 -6.15 -10.26 -6.16
N VAL A 186 -5.65 -9.58 -7.18
CA VAL A 186 -5.14 -10.25 -8.39
C VAL A 186 -3.75 -10.78 -8.10
N THR A 187 -3.61 -12.10 -8.15
CA THR A 187 -2.31 -12.76 -8.00
C THR A 187 -1.49 -12.56 -9.28
N GLN A 188 -0.40 -11.84 -9.20
CA GLN A 188 0.49 -11.57 -10.32
C GLN A 188 1.86 -12.20 -10.11
N PRO A 189 2.61 -12.47 -11.21
CA PRO A 189 3.97 -13.00 -11.12
C PRO A 189 4.90 -12.08 -10.35
N ILE A 190 5.89 -12.66 -9.65
CA ILE A 190 7.02 -11.88 -9.13
C ILE A 190 7.81 -11.36 -10.33
N LEU A 191 8.12 -10.07 -10.33
CA LEU A 191 8.95 -9.45 -11.36
C LEU A 191 10.41 -9.46 -10.89
N VAL A 192 11.28 -10.12 -11.64
CA VAL A 192 12.73 -10.12 -11.41
C VAL A 192 13.40 -9.30 -12.51
N ILE A 193 14.13 -8.28 -12.11
CA ILE A 193 14.86 -7.38 -12.99
C ILE A 193 16.36 -7.61 -12.80
N THR A 194 17.03 -7.91 -13.91
CA THR A 194 18.49 -8.04 -14.00
C THR A 194 19.07 -6.94 -14.88
N GLY A 195 20.38 -6.90 -15.04
CA GLY A 195 21.09 -5.94 -15.87
C GLY A 195 21.67 -4.77 -15.09
N SER A 196 22.41 -3.90 -15.79
CA SER A 196 23.17 -2.81 -15.17
C SER A 196 22.29 -1.73 -14.55
N ALA A 197 21.06 -1.51 -15.07
CA ALA A 197 20.13 -0.51 -14.55
C ALA A 197 18.97 -1.11 -13.72
N ARG A 198 19.11 -2.33 -13.18
CA ARG A 198 18.06 -3.04 -12.43
C ARG A 198 17.54 -2.29 -11.22
N ILE A 199 18.43 -1.61 -10.50
CA ILE A 199 18.11 -0.84 -9.29
C ILE A 199 17.21 0.35 -9.63
N GLU A 200 17.61 1.14 -10.62
CA GLU A 200 16.88 2.32 -11.08
C GLU A 200 15.54 1.93 -11.69
N ALA A 201 15.51 0.83 -12.44
CA ALA A 201 14.27 0.30 -13.03
C ALA A 201 13.28 -0.15 -11.96
N ALA A 202 13.71 -0.91 -10.95
CA ALA A 202 12.87 -1.33 -9.84
C ALA A 202 12.33 -0.14 -9.02
N ARG A 203 13.18 0.88 -8.79
CA ARG A 203 12.77 2.14 -8.14
C ARG A 203 11.72 2.89 -8.94
N LEU A 204 11.93 3.03 -10.26
CA LEU A 204 10.99 3.71 -11.14
C LEU A 204 9.63 3.00 -11.13
N LEU A 205 9.60 1.68 -11.37
CA LEU A 205 8.36 0.91 -11.41
C LEU A 205 7.58 0.99 -10.09
N ARG A 206 8.26 0.94 -8.96
CA ARG A 206 7.63 1.12 -7.67
C ARG A 206 7.07 2.53 -7.49
N ASN A 207 7.87 3.56 -7.79
CA ASN A 207 7.50 4.96 -7.55
C ASN A 207 6.33 5.43 -8.41
N ILE A 208 6.02 4.77 -9.52
CA ILE A 208 4.82 5.07 -10.31
C ILE A 208 3.55 4.73 -9.51
N ILE A 209 3.55 3.63 -8.74
CA ILE A 209 2.37 3.13 -8.02
C ILE A 209 2.39 3.53 -6.55
N ASP A 210 3.53 3.38 -5.90
CA ASP A 210 3.70 3.54 -4.45
C ASP A 210 4.99 4.29 -4.12
N PRO A 211 5.03 5.62 -4.38
CA PRO A 211 6.21 6.42 -4.08
C PRO A 211 6.48 6.45 -2.57
N VAL A 212 7.73 6.21 -2.20
CA VAL A 212 8.21 6.15 -0.82
C VAL A 212 9.62 6.73 -0.70
N ILE A 213 10.00 7.11 0.53
CA ILE A 213 11.33 7.67 0.81
C ILE A 213 12.45 6.69 0.42
N HIS A 214 12.27 5.40 0.70
CA HIS A 214 13.21 4.33 0.36
C HIS A 214 12.54 3.33 -0.59
N PRO A 215 12.56 3.59 -1.91
CA PRO A 215 11.81 2.78 -2.86
C PRO A 215 12.34 1.36 -3.04
N LEU A 216 13.56 1.08 -2.65
CA LEU A 216 14.15 -0.26 -2.67
C LEU A 216 14.50 -0.68 -1.25
N LEU A 217 13.99 -1.83 -0.84
CA LEU A 217 14.16 -2.38 0.50
C LEU A 217 15.23 -3.47 0.51
N PRO A 218 15.97 -3.63 1.60
CA PRO A 218 16.82 -4.80 1.77
C PRO A 218 15.95 -6.06 1.87
N MET A 219 16.45 -7.18 1.35
CA MET A 219 15.73 -8.46 1.44
C MET A 219 15.54 -8.85 2.92
N PRO A 220 14.30 -9.09 3.39
CA PRO A 220 14.03 -9.38 4.79
C PRO A 220 14.67 -10.71 5.22
N THR A 221 15.13 -10.77 6.47
CA THR A 221 15.75 -11.99 7.04
C THR A 221 14.72 -12.94 7.65
N THR A 222 13.54 -12.42 8.02
CA THR A 222 12.46 -13.19 8.65
C THR A 222 11.11 -12.93 7.98
N GLU A 223 10.20 -13.89 8.08
CA GLU A 223 8.81 -13.75 7.61
C GLU A 223 8.08 -12.60 8.32
N ASN A 224 8.36 -12.39 9.61
CA ASN A 224 7.77 -11.29 10.38
C ASN A 224 8.18 -9.91 9.84
N GLN A 225 9.46 -9.72 9.49
CA GLN A 225 9.93 -8.49 8.84
C GLN A 225 9.24 -8.29 7.49
N LEU A 226 9.12 -9.35 6.69
CA LEU A 226 8.43 -9.31 5.41
C LEU A 226 6.95 -8.92 5.58
N GLY A 227 6.27 -9.48 6.58
CA GLY A 227 4.89 -9.12 6.92
C GLY A 227 4.75 -7.66 7.34
N GLN A 228 5.65 -7.15 8.18
CA GLN A 228 5.68 -5.73 8.57
C GLN A 228 5.92 -4.80 7.37
N MET A 229 6.85 -5.15 6.48
CA MET A 229 7.08 -4.40 5.24
C MET A 229 5.83 -4.39 4.37
N ALA A 230 5.15 -5.53 4.23
CA ALA A 230 3.94 -5.67 3.43
C ALA A 230 2.75 -4.90 4.00
N GLN A 231 2.68 -4.70 5.30
CA GLN A 231 1.66 -3.84 5.92
C GLN A 231 1.85 -2.36 5.55
N CYS A 232 3.09 -1.90 5.40
CA CYS A 232 3.41 -0.49 5.18
C CYS A 232 3.56 -0.10 3.71
N ASN A 233 3.65 -1.06 2.79
CA ASN A 233 3.93 -0.82 1.38
C ASN A 233 2.89 -1.51 0.50
N SER A 234 2.42 -0.83 -0.54
CA SER A 234 1.51 -1.43 -1.53
C SER A 234 2.25 -2.25 -2.58
N VAL A 235 3.49 -1.90 -2.86
CA VAL A 235 4.40 -2.65 -3.73
C VAL A 235 5.66 -2.95 -2.94
N LEU A 236 6.12 -4.19 -2.95
CA LEU A 236 7.37 -4.60 -2.34
C LEU A 236 8.48 -4.62 -3.41
N ALA A 237 9.48 -3.76 -3.26
CA ALA A 237 10.64 -3.74 -4.13
C ALA A 237 11.90 -4.08 -3.32
N PHE A 238 12.63 -5.09 -3.73
CA PHE A 238 13.81 -5.59 -3.02
C PHE A 238 15.07 -5.47 -3.87
N ASP A 239 16.16 -5.10 -3.21
CA ASP A 239 17.51 -5.33 -3.71
C ASP A 239 17.98 -6.70 -3.18
N ALA A 240 18.25 -7.62 -4.08
CA ALA A 240 18.57 -9.00 -3.74
C ALA A 240 19.95 -9.39 -4.25
N SER A 241 20.75 -9.96 -3.36
CA SER A 241 21.93 -10.72 -3.74
C SER A 241 21.52 -11.96 -4.57
N PRO A 242 22.42 -12.56 -5.35
CA PRO A 242 22.10 -13.69 -6.24
C PRO A 242 21.53 -14.92 -5.54
N TYR A 243 21.65 -14.98 -4.22
CA TYR A 243 21.13 -16.10 -3.44
C TYR A 243 19.96 -15.71 -2.53
N ILE A 244 18.81 -16.32 -2.79
CA ILE A 244 17.63 -16.24 -1.91
C ILE A 244 17.34 -17.65 -1.38
N SER A 245 17.36 -17.84 -0.06
CA SER A 245 17.07 -19.13 0.55
C SER A 245 15.63 -19.61 0.24
N GLU A 246 15.41 -20.91 0.17
CA GLU A 246 14.08 -21.49 -0.09
C GLU A 246 13.01 -21.01 0.89
N LYS A 247 13.38 -20.81 2.16
CA LYS A 247 12.49 -20.23 3.18
C LYS A 247 12.02 -18.83 2.80
N ARG A 248 12.90 -17.98 2.26
CA ARG A 248 12.54 -16.63 1.80
C ARG A 248 11.71 -16.66 0.54
N LYS A 249 12.04 -17.53 -0.42
CA LYS A 249 11.24 -17.75 -1.63
C LYS A 249 9.80 -18.14 -1.28
N ALA A 250 9.65 -19.12 -0.37
CA ALA A 250 8.33 -19.53 0.13
C ALA A 250 7.57 -18.37 0.80
N ALA A 251 8.24 -17.54 1.60
CA ALA A 251 7.60 -16.39 2.24
C ALA A 251 7.14 -15.32 1.24
N LEU A 252 7.96 -15.01 0.22
CA LEU A 252 7.60 -14.09 -0.87
C LEU A 252 6.38 -14.62 -1.64
N THR A 253 6.39 -15.91 -1.99
CA THR A 253 5.26 -16.56 -2.68
C THR A 253 3.98 -16.50 -1.86
N ARG A 254 4.05 -16.67 -0.53
CA ARG A 254 2.87 -16.55 0.36
C ARG A 254 2.28 -15.15 0.32
N ILE A 255 3.09 -14.10 0.44
CA ILE A 255 2.61 -12.71 0.35
C ILE A 255 2.01 -12.42 -1.03
N ARG A 256 2.68 -12.84 -2.10
CA ARG A 256 2.16 -12.69 -3.45
C ARG A 256 0.79 -13.35 -3.65
N ARG A 257 0.56 -14.50 -3.02
CA ARG A 257 -0.70 -15.26 -3.11
C ARG A 257 -1.77 -14.81 -2.11
N GLY A 258 -1.46 -13.87 -1.23
CA GLY A 258 -2.38 -13.45 -0.18
C GLY A 258 -2.62 -14.53 0.87
N VAL A 259 -1.66 -15.42 1.10
CA VAL A 259 -1.74 -16.41 2.19
C VAL A 259 -1.44 -15.71 3.51
N PRO A 260 -2.17 -16.02 4.60
CA PRO A 260 -1.93 -15.38 5.89
C PRO A 260 -0.46 -15.47 6.31
N VAL A 261 0.11 -14.32 6.64
CA VAL A 261 1.48 -14.20 7.15
C VAL A 261 1.47 -13.78 8.59
N ARG A 262 2.50 -14.20 9.31
CA ARG A 262 2.68 -13.81 10.70
C ARG A 262 3.10 -12.36 10.79
N VAL A 263 2.34 -11.58 11.57
CA VAL A 263 2.65 -10.19 11.88
C VAL A 263 2.71 -10.00 13.39
N ARG A 264 3.75 -9.34 13.86
CA ARG A 264 3.86 -8.99 15.28
C ARG A 264 3.13 -7.68 15.53
N GLU A 265 2.17 -7.70 16.45
CA GLU A 265 1.53 -6.48 16.91
C GLU A 265 2.55 -5.60 17.66
N ILE A 266 2.63 -4.31 17.28
CA ILE A 266 3.51 -3.35 17.94
C ILE A 266 3.06 -3.21 19.40
N ASN A 267 3.99 -3.34 20.35
CA ASN A 267 3.79 -3.22 21.79
C ASN A 267 2.93 -4.32 22.44
N LYS A 268 2.62 -5.41 21.75
CA LYS A 268 2.00 -6.59 22.36
C LYS A 268 2.80 -7.86 22.04
N SER A 269 2.83 -8.80 22.97
CA SER A 269 3.44 -10.12 22.72
C SER A 269 2.59 -11.02 21.82
N ARG A 270 1.41 -10.53 21.40
CA ARG A 270 0.46 -11.28 20.59
C ARG A 270 0.93 -11.36 19.12
N THR A 271 0.90 -12.57 18.60
CA THR A 271 1.08 -12.83 17.17
C THR A 271 -0.28 -12.79 16.49
N LEU A 272 -0.36 -12.05 15.41
CA LEU A 272 -1.51 -12.01 14.53
C LEU A 272 -1.15 -12.67 13.19
N TYR A 273 -2.14 -13.22 12.53
CA TYR A 273 -2.05 -13.66 11.14
C TYR A 273 -2.88 -12.71 10.29
N GLU A 274 -2.27 -12.13 9.29
CA GLU A 274 -2.91 -11.17 8.40
C GLU A 274 -2.77 -11.64 6.95
N THR A 275 -3.89 -11.65 6.23
CA THR A 275 -3.89 -11.90 4.79
C THR A 275 -3.45 -10.63 4.09
N ILE A 276 -2.22 -10.63 3.59
CA ILE A 276 -1.63 -9.50 2.89
C ILE A 276 -1.26 -9.96 1.49
N HIS A 277 -1.79 -9.28 0.49
CA HIS A 277 -1.48 -9.51 -0.91
C HIS A 277 -0.71 -8.31 -1.47
N ARG A 278 0.51 -8.51 -1.98
CA ARG A 278 1.35 -7.45 -2.53
C ARG A 278 2.07 -7.90 -3.80
N PRO A 279 2.11 -7.04 -4.85
CA PRO A 279 3.04 -7.20 -5.95
C PRO A 279 4.48 -7.11 -5.47
N ILE A 280 5.35 -7.90 -6.08
CA ILE A 280 6.76 -7.98 -5.69
C ILE A 280 7.64 -7.77 -6.92
N VAL A 281 8.58 -6.82 -6.82
CA VAL A 281 9.66 -6.62 -7.77
C VAL A 281 11.01 -6.85 -7.08
N ILE A 282 11.92 -7.52 -7.74
CA ILE A 282 13.24 -7.86 -7.22
C ILE A 282 14.29 -7.41 -8.22
N ALA A 283 15.18 -6.51 -7.80
CA ALA A 283 16.39 -6.17 -8.52
C ALA A 283 17.48 -7.18 -8.12
N ALA A 284 17.94 -7.99 -9.07
CA ALA A 284 18.89 -9.06 -8.81
C ALA A 284 20.16 -8.91 -9.67
N ASP A 285 21.33 -9.23 -9.10
CA ASP A 285 22.63 -9.18 -9.80
C ASP A 285 22.73 -10.22 -10.94
N ALA A 286 22.03 -11.34 -10.77
CA ALA A 286 21.97 -12.44 -11.74
C ALA A 286 20.56 -13.03 -11.77
N PRO A 287 20.20 -13.77 -12.81
CA PRO A 287 18.92 -14.49 -12.86
C PRO A 287 18.76 -15.40 -11.63
N ILE A 288 17.63 -15.25 -10.95
CA ILE A 288 17.24 -16.06 -9.80
C ILE A 288 15.89 -16.70 -10.07
N GLU A 289 15.73 -17.96 -9.68
CA GLU A 289 14.45 -18.63 -9.73
C GLU A 289 13.79 -18.60 -8.35
N ILE A 290 12.59 -17.99 -8.27
CA ILE A 290 11.77 -17.93 -7.06
C ILE A 290 10.57 -18.84 -7.21
N GLU A 291 9.91 -18.81 -8.38
CA GLU A 291 8.76 -19.62 -8.75
C GLU A 291 8.65 -19.75 -10.27
N HIS A 292 7.98 -20.82 -10.73
CA HIS A 292 7.90 -21.13 -12.17
C HIS A 292 7.24 -20.06 -13.04
N ASN A 293 6.30 -19.30 -12.51
CA ASN A 293 5.57 -18.27 -13.24
C ASN A 293 6.05 -16.85 -12.97
N GLN A 294 7.28 -16.66 -12.54
CA GLN A 294 7.90 -15.35 -12.42
C GLN A 294 8.16 -14.71 -13.79
N ILE A 295 8.21 -13.40 -13.83
CA ILE A 295 8.62 -12.61 -15.00
C ILE A 295 10.08 -12.24 -14.83
N ASN A 296 10.92 -12.56 -15.80
CA ASN A 296 12.32 -12.16 -15.83
C ASN A 296 12.53 -11.14 -16.95
N VAL A 297 13.12 -9.99 -16.63
CA VAL A 297 13.47 -8.97 -17.60
C VAL A 297 14.89 -8.48 -17.34
N GLU A 298 15.60 -8.19 -18.42
CA GLU A 298 16.92 -7.56 -18.35
C GLU A 298 16.82 -6.09 -18.76
N ILE A 299 17.26 -5.19 -17.90
CA ILE A 299 17.23 -3.73 -18.10
C ILE A 299 18.63 -3.17 -17.91
N ASN A 300 19.21 -2.67 -18.99
CA ASN A 300 20.56 -2.12 -19.02
C ASN A 300 20.61 -0.59 -19.04
N HIS A 301 19.47 0.05 -19.28
CA HIS A 301 19.34 1.51 -19.29
C HIS A 301 18.12 1.93 -18.52
N CYS A 302 18.21 3.03 -17.78
CA CYS A 302 17.07 3.66 -17.11
C CYS A 302 17.22 5.18 -17.19
N HIS A 303 16.38 5.80 -17.99
CA HIS A 303 16.35 7.26 -18.17
C HIS A 303 15.29 7.87 -17.26
N GLN A 304 15.50 9.14 -16.93
CA GLN A 304 14.47 9.89 -16.20
C GLN A 304 13.19 9.97 -17.02
N ALA A 305 12.07 9.80 -16.36
CA ALA A 305 10.75 9.87 -16.97
C ALA A 305 9.81 10.75 -16.12
N PRO A 306 8.93 11.52 -16.75
CA PRO A 306 7.98 12.38 -16.05
C PRO A 306 6.92 11.50 -15.35
N LEU A 307 7.04 11.34 -14.03
CA LEU A 307 6.18 10.44 -13.25
C LEU A 307 4.69 10.79 -13.35
N ASN A 308 4.33 12.06 -13.48
CA ASN A 308 2.95 12.53 -13.62
C ASN A 308 2.31 12.10 -14.94
N GLU A 309 3.06 12.11 -16.06
CA GLU A 309 2.60 11.63 -17.37
C GLU A 309 2.58 10.10 -17.42
N LEU A 310 3.61 9.44 -16.86
CA LEU A 310 3.68 7.99 -16.70
C LEU A 310 2.48 7.46 -15.92
N LEU A 311 2.12 8.14 -14.82
CA LEU A 311 0.95 7.78 -14.02
C LEU A 311 -0.33 7.88 -14.86
N THR A 312 -0.52 8.97 -15.61
CA THR A 312 -1.68 9.12 -16.48
C THR A 312 -1.77 8.01 -17.51
N ALA A 313 -0.65 7.69 -18.16
CA ALA A 313 -0.59 6.60 -19.14
C ALA A 313 -0.91 5.23 -18.48
N LEU A 314 -0.43 5.00 -17.24
CA LEU A 314 -0.77 3.81 -16.48
C LEU A 314 -2.26 3.77 -16.12
N LEU A 315 -2.84 4.86 -15.64
CA LEU A 315 -4.26 4.93 -15.29
C LEU A 315 -5.15 4.61 -16.50
N ASN A 316 -4.83 5.14 -17.67
CA ASN A 316 -5.52 4.82 -18.92
C ASN A 316 -5.42 3.31 -19.22
N HIS A 317 -4.24 2.72 -19.07
CA HIS A 317 -4.03 1.30 -19.29
C HIS A 317 -4.78 0.42 -18.26
N VAL A 318 -4.86 0.84 -16.99
CA VAL A 318 -5.66 0.15 -15.95
C VAL A 318 -7.15 0.15 -16.34
N VAL A 319 -7.68 1.26 -16.85
CA VAL A 319 -9.07 1.32 -17.37
C VAL A 319 -9.28 0.29 -18.49
N GLU A 320 -8.34 0.16 -19.43
CA GLU A 320 -8.39 -0.86 -20.49
C GLU A 320 -8.37 -2.28 -19.90
N VAL A 321 -7.45 -2.57 -18.98
CA VAL A 321 -7.34 -3.87 -18.32
C VAL A 321 -8.64 -4.21 -17.57
N LEU A 322 -9.25 -3.26 -16.87
CA LEU A 322 -10.50 -3.48 -16.16
C LEU A 322 -11.65 -3.85 -17.10
N ARG A 323 -11.69 -3.31 -18.32
CA ARG A 323 -12.68 -3.72 -19.35
C ARG A 323 -12.53 -5.18 -19.76
N TYR A 324 -11.30 -5.67 -19.87
CA TYR A 324 -11.05 -7.07 -20.20
C TYR A 324 -11.38 -8.04 -19.05
N LEU A 325 -11.23 -7.60 -17.81
CA LEU A 325 -11.52 -8.41 -16.62
C LEU A 325 -13.02 -8.52 -16.30
N GLU A 326 -13.90 -7.82 -17.02
CA GLU A 326 -15.35 -7.83 -16.79
C GLU A 326 -16.11 -9.12 -17.10
N ALA A 327 -15.51 -10.04 -17.76
CA ALA A 327 -16.13 -11.33 -18.02
C ALA A 327 -15.61 -12.41 -17.04
N PRO A 328 -15.87 -12.43 -15.79
CA PRO A 328 -17.10 -12.73 -15.05
C PRO A 328 -17.20 -12.05 -13.66
N THR A 329 -18.39 -11.66 -13.31
CA THR A 329 -18.82 -10.98 -12.06
C THR A 329 -18.53 -11.72 -10.73
N GLN A 330 -17.97 -12.91 -10.75
CA GLN A 330 -17.63 -13.68 -9.52
C GLN A 330 -16.21 -13.44 -8.99
N ALA A 331 -15.34 -12.84 -9.79
CA ALA A 331 -13.90 -12.71 -9.50
C ALA A 331 -13.57 -11.69 -8.41
N TRP A 332 -14.41 -10.69 -8.20
CA TRP A 332 -14.19 -9.65 -7.18
C TRP A 332 -14.64 -10.07 -5.78
N GLN A 333 -15.36 -11.20 -5.66
CA GLN A 333 -15.91 -11.73 -4.41
C GLN A 333 -15.25 -13.03 -3.96
N SER A 334 -14.50 -13.71 -4.81
CA SER A 334 -13.83 -14.97 -4.48
C SER A 334 -12.32 -14.83 -4.41
N GLU A 335 -11.74 -15.41 -3.39
CA GLU A 335 -10.31 -15.36 -3.03
C GLU A 335 -9.33 -16.03 -4.01
N SER A 336 -9.72 -16.37 -5.23
CA SER A 336 -8.79 -16.99 -6.20
C SER A 336 -9.19 -16.73 -7.64
N LEU A 337 -8.58 -15.74 -8.25
CA LEU A 337 -8.42 -15.65 -9.69
C LEU A 337 -7.03 -16.16 -10.06
N ALA A 338 -6.97 -17.38 -10.53
CA ALA A 338 -5.89 -17.79 -11.41
C ALA A 338 -6.09 -17.02 -12.73
N VAL A 339 -5.38 -15.92 -12.92
CA VAL A 339 -5.26 -15.30 -14.24
C VAL A 339 -4.66 -16.36 -15.16
N PRO A 340 -5.29 -16.68 -16.32
CA PRO A 340 -4.63 -17.56 -17.29
C PRO A 340 -3.26 -16.96 -17.59
N ALA A 341 -2.20 -17.77 -17.48
CA ALA A 341 -0.86 -17.35 -17.81
C ALA A 341 -0.93 -16.67 -19.17
N ILE A 342 -0.61 -15.36 -19.22
CA ILE A 342 -0.38 -14.68 -20.49
C ILE A 342 0.77 -15.46 -21.10
N ALA A 343 0.47 -16.26 -22.12
CA ALA A 343 1.43 -17.14 -22.77
C ALA A 343 2.59 -16.28 -23.24
N ALA A 344 3.76 -16.48 -22.67
CA ALA A 344 4.98 -15.98 -23.25
C ALA A 344 5.02 -16.51 -24.70
N PRO A 345 5.36 -15.69 -25.71
CA PRO A 345 5.47 -16.17 -27.07
C PRO A 345 6.45 -17.34 -27.08
N SER A 346 5.96 -18.52 -27.47
CA SER A 346 6.76 -19.72 -27.60
C SER A 346 7.93 -19.42 -28.54
N ALA A 347 9.15 -19.45 -28.01
CA ALA A 347 10.35 -19.45 -28.84
C ALA A 347 10.28 -20.63 -29.79
N GLN A 348 10.03 -20.39 -31.07
CA GLN A 348 10.16 -21.39 -32.09
C GLN A 348 11.63 -21.81 -32.15
N PRO A 349 11.92 -23.13 -32.14
CA PRO A 349 13.30 -23.60 -32.31
C PRO A 349 13.78 -23.21 -33.70
N ASN A 350 14.91 -22.49 -33.76
CA ASN A 350 15.62 -22.19 -34.99
C ASN A 350 15.87 -23.47 -35.79
N LYS A 351 15.26 -23.57 -36.96
CA LYS A 351 15.65 -24.59 -37.95
C LYS A 351 17.05 -24.25 -38.45
N PRO A 352 17.98 -25.22 -38.49
CA PRO A 352 19.28 -24.99 -39.10
C PRO A 352 19.12 -24.78 -40.61
N PHE A 353 19.73 -23.75 -41.13
CA PHE A 353 19.91 -23.55 -42.56
C PHE A 353 20.83 -24.67 -43.10
N THR A 354 20.33 -25.45 -43.99
CA THR A 354 21.11 -26.28 -44.93
C THR A 354 21.38 -25.47 -46.19
#